data_8a1dee3c3bba9a1d9eb6e3e14c439a81
#
_entry.id   8a1dee3c3bba9a1d9eb6e3e14c439a81
#
_cell.length_a   1.000
_cell.length_b   1.000
_cell.length_c   1.000
_cell.angle_alpha   90.00
_cell.angle_beta   90.00
_cell.angle_gamma   90.00
#
_symmetry.space_group_name_H-M   'P 1'
#
loop_
_entity.id
_entity.type
_entity.pdbx_description
1 polymer ?
#
loop_
_entity_poly.entity_id
_entity_poly.type
_entity_poly.pdbx_seq_one_letter_code
_entity_poly.pdbx_strand_id
1 'polypeptide(L)'
;MPELPEVETTRRGIESSVVGHVIHELVVREPRLRWRVPRNLADLADGQRVQQLRRRAKYLVFDLERGSMILHLGMSGSLRVLPRETPLLVHDHIDIVMDSGMCIRFNDPRRFGCLLWTEEDPMTHPLLKSLAP
;
A
#
# COMPACT_ATOMS: atom_id res chain seq x y z
N MET A 1 6.18 -10.02 12.91
CA MET A 1 5.51 -10.01 11.62
C MET A 1 4.01 -10.01 11.81
N PRO A 2 3.25 -9.10 11.16
CA PRO A 2 1.80 -9.15 11.26
C PRO A 2 1.26 -10.49 10.79
N GLU A 3 0.35 -11.04 11.57
CA GLU A 3 -0.30 -12.30 11.25
C GLU A 3 -1.48 -12.07 10.30
N LEU A 4 -2.00 -13.13 9.68
CA LEU A 4 -3.11 -13.02 8.75
C LEU A 4 -4.33 -12.28 9.33
N PRO A 5 -4.76 -12.54 10.58
CA PRO A 5 -5.87 -11.78 11.16
C PRO A 5 -5.59 -10.28 11.26
N GLU A 6 -4.34 -9.90 11.57
CA GLU A 6 -3.95 -8.49 11.66
C GLU A 6 -3.94 -7.82 10.29
N VAL A 7 -3.48 -8.53 9.26
CA VAL A 7 -3.47 -8.02 7.88
C VAL A 7 -4.90 -7.81 7.39
N GLU A 8 -5.79 -8.76 7.68
CA GLU A 8 -7.20 -8.63 7.30
C GLU A 8 -7.88 -7.49 8.06
N THR A 9 -7.58 -7.34 9.35
CA THR A 9 -8.08 -6.22 10.13
C THR A 9 -7.61 -4.87 9.55
N THR A 10 -6.35 -4.81 9.14
CA THR A 10 -5.81 -3.61 8.49
C THR A 10 -6.54 -3.33 7.19
N ARG A 11 -6.74 -4.36 6.34
CA ARG A 11 -7.48 -4.21 5.09
C ARG A 11 -8.87 -3.62 5.33
N ARG A 12 -9.61 -4.21 6.26
CA ARG A 12 -10.95 -3.72 6.60
C ARG A 12 -10.94 -2.31 7.16
N GLY A 13 -9.93 -2.00 7.97
CA GLY A 13 -9.83 -0.69 8.62
C GLY A 13 -9.55 0.45 7.66
N ILE A 14 -8.90 0.18 6.54
CA ILE A 14 -8.57 1.24 5.56
C ILE A 14 -9.50 1.22 4.34
N GLU A 15 -10.30 0.18 4.15
CA GLU A 15 -11.05 -0.03 2.92
C GLU A 15 -11.94 1.15 2.55
N SER A 16 -12.73 1.66 3.48
CA SER A 16 -13.65 2.76 3.21
C SER A 16 -12.93 4.07 2.89
N SER A 17 -11.67 4.20 3.32
CA SER A 17 -10.87 5.39 3.05
C SER A 17 -10.18 5.35 1.69
N VAL A 18 -10.10 4.20 1.05
CA VAL A 18 -9.40 4.06 -0.24
C VAL A 18 -10.31 3.63 -1.37
N VAL A 19 -11.19 2.65 -1.17
CA VAL A 19 -12.02 2.13 -2.27
C VAL A 19 -13.02 3.18 -2.73
N GLY A 20 -13.04 3.42 -4.04
CA GLY A 20 -13.88 4.45 -4.65
C GLY A 20 -13.28 5.84 -4.63
N HIS A 21 -12.17 6.04 -3.94
CA HIS A 21 -11.47 7.32 -3.89
C HIS A 21 -10.33 7.37 -4.91
N VAL A 22 -9.97 8.59 -5.30
CA VAL A 22 -8.87 8.82 -6.23
C VAL A 22 -7.60 9.10 -5.44
N ILE A 23 -6.50 8.50 -5.86
CA ILE A 23 -5.18 8.81 -5.31
C ILE A 23 -4.78 10.19 -5.82
N HIS A 24 -4.66 11.14 -4.90
CA HIS A 24 -4.21 12.49 -5.22
C HIS A 24 -2.70 12.52 -5.45
N GLU A 25 -1.97 11.79 -4.61
CA GLU A 25 -0.51 11.81 -4.64
C GLU A 25 0.05 10.63 -3.86
N LEU A 26 1.12 10.04 -4.36
CA LEU A 26 1.90 9.04 -3.62
C LEU A 26 3.20 9.70 -3.20
N VAL A 27 3.43 9.84 -1.89
CA VAL A 27 4.64 10.45 -1.35
C VAL A 27 5.55 9.34 -0.83
N VAL A 28 6.70 9.14 -1.48
CA VAL A 28 7.67 8.13 -1.08
C VAL A 28 8.87 8.86 -0.46
N ARG A 29 8.98 8.80 0.87
CA ARG A 29 10.08 9.43 1.60
C ARG A 29 11.28 8.53 1.69
N GLU A 30 11.06 7.21 1.86
CA GLU A 30 12.12 6.23 1.93
C GLU A 30 11.84 5.10 0.94
N PRO A 31 12.47 5.11 -0.24
CA PRO A 31 12.24 4.06 -1.24
C PRO A 31 12.99 2.75 -0.97
N ARG A 32 13.94 2.75 -0.02
CA ARG A 32 14.79 1.58 0.24
C ARG A 32 14.12 0.65 1.24
N LEU A 33 13.05 -0.01 0.81
CA LEU A 33 12.39 -1.08 1.57
C LEU A 33 13.03 -2.42 1.21
N ARG A 34 12.36 -3.53 1.50
CA ARG A 34 12.89 -4.86 1.17
C ARG A 34 13.31 -4.94 -0.31
N TRP A 35 12.44 -4.46 -1.20
CA TRP A 35 12.79 -4.14 -2.57
C TRP A 35 12.53 -2.66 -2.76
N ARG A 36 13.33 -2.03 -3.60
CA ARG A 36 13.17 -0.59 -3.83
C ARG A 36 11.79 -0.31 -4.40
N VAL A 37 11.12 0.70 -3.87
CA VAL A 37 9.87 1.20 -4.44
C VAL A 37 10.16 1.65 -5.88
N PRO A 38 9.40 1.17 -6.89
CA PRO A 38 9.64 1.58 -8.27
C PRO A 38 9.66 3.10 -8.41
N ARG A 39 10.64 3.62 -9.15
CA ARG A 39 10.85 5.07 -9.25
C ARG A 39 9.68 5.78 -9.91
N ASN A 40 8.95 5.09 -10.80
CA ASN A 40 7.81 5.66 -11.51
C ASN A 40 6.46 5.37 -10.85
N LEU A 41 6.46 4.72 -9.68
CA LEU A 41 5.20 4.31 -9.04
C LEU A 41 4.32 5.52 -8.70
N ALA A 42 4.92 6.59 -8.18
CA ALA A 42 4.18 7.79 -7.84
C ALA A 42 3.44 8.36 -9.05
N ASP A 43 4.12 8.44 -10.20
CA ASP A 43 3.52 8.94 -11.43
C ASP A 43 2.43 8.00 -11.95
N LEU A 44 2.64 6.69 -11.84
CA LEU A 44 1.67 5.69 -12.30
C LEU A 44 0.39 5.72 -11.47
N ALA A 45 0.51 5.89 -10.16
CA ALA A 45 -0.64 5.86 -9.26
C ALA A 45 -1.41 7.18 -9.21
N ASP A 46 -0.74 8.30 -9.47
CA ASP A 46 -1.33 9.63 -9.34
C ASP A 46 -2.56 9.78 -10.25
N GLY A 47 -3.65 10.25 -9.65
CA GLY A 47 -4.89 10.49 -10.37
C GLY A 47 -5.75 9.26 -10.62
N GLN A 48 -5.32 8.09 -10.20
CA GLN A 48 -6.09 6.87 -10.41
C GLN A 48 -7.07 6.60 -9.27
N ARG A 49 -8.26 6.06 -9.63
CA ARG A 49 -9.25 5.64 -8.65
C ARG A 49 -8.93 4.22 -8.16
N VAL A 50 -9.02 4.01 -6.86
CA VAL A 50 -8.91 2.68 -6.28
C VAL A 50 -10.24 1.96 -6.47
N GLN A 51 -10.24 0.89 -7.24
CA GLN A 51 -11.45 0.13 -7.56
C GLN A 51 -11.78 -0.89 -6.48
N GLN A 52 -10.76 -1.54 -5.92
CA GLN A 52 -10.93 -2.48 -4.82
C GLN A 52 -9.64 -2.66 -4.05
N LEU A 53 -9.78 -3.17 -2.83
CA LEU A 53 -8.68 -3.50 -1.95
C LEU A 53 -8.83 -4.97 -1.56
N ARG A 54 -7.87 -5.80 -1.97
CA ARG A 54 -7.89 -7.24 -1.75
C ARG A 54 -6.73 -7.67 -0.87
N ARG A 55 -6.89 -8.82 -0.22
CA ARG A 55 -5.81 -9.48 0.50
C ARG A 55 -5.50 -10.82 -0.16
N ARG A 56 -4.20 -11.08 -0.39
CA ARG A 56 -3.70 -12.37 -0.80
C ARG A 56 -2.62 -12.77 0.19
N ALA A 57 -2.91 -13.75 1.07
CA ALA A 57 -2.03 -14.08 2.19
C ALA A 57 -1.73 -12.81 3.00
N LYS A 58 -0.47 -12.44 3.20
CA LYS A 58 -0.07 -11.24 3.95
C LYS A 58 0.18 -10.02 3.06
N TYR A 59 -0.24 -10.10 1.80
CA TYR A 59 -0.14 -8.98 0.86
C TYR A 59 -1.48 -8.27 0.74
N LEU A 60 -1.43 -6.95 0.65
CA LEU A 60 -2.58 -6.12 0.30
C LEU A 60 -2.42 -5.68 -1.15
N VAL A 61 -3.49 -5.78 -1.91
CA VAL A 61 -3.51 -5.44 -3.34
C VAL A 61 -4.50 -4.31 -3.54
N PHE A 62 -3.99 -3.17 -3.98
CA PHE A 62 -4.80 -2.00 -4.34
C PHE A 62 -4.99 -2.04 -5.85
N ASP A 63 -6.18 -2.44 -6.30
CA ASP A 63 -6.49 -2.45 -7.73
C ASP A 63 -6.93 -1.06 -8.16
N LEU A 64 -6.22 -0.51 -9.14
CA LEU A 64 -6.49 0.80 -9.69
C LEU A 64 -7.18 0.66 -11.04
N GLU A 65 -7.49 1.76 -11.71
CA GLU A 65 -8.08 1.71 -13.05
C GLU A 65 -7.14 1.05 -14.05
N ARG A 66 -5.84 1.33 -13.90
CA ARG A 66 -4.78 0.70 -14.69
C ARG A 66 -3.70 0.21 -13.74
N GLY A 67 -3.61 -1.09 -13.62
CA GLY A 67 -2.59 -1.71 -12.79
C GLY A 67 -2.97 -1.85 -11.33
N SER A 68 -2.05 -2.36 -10.55
CA SER A 68 -2.26 -2.62 -9.13
C SER A 68 -1.00 -2.32 -8.33
N MET A 69 -1.19 -1.84 -7.10
CA MET A 69 -0.11 -1.75 -6.13
C MET A 69 -0.17 -2.95 -5.21
N ILE A 70 0.99 -3.52 -4.91
CA ILE A 70 1.13 -4.67 -4.02
C ILE A 70 1.92 -4.22 -2.81
N LEU A 71 1.32 -4.32 -1.61
CA LEU A 71 1.93 -3.88 -0.37
C LEU A 71 2.07 -5.04 0.60
N HIS A 72 3.24 -5.15 1.23
CA HIS A 72 3.49 -6.09 2.30
C HIS A 72 3.98 -5.33 3.53
N LEU A 73 3.41 -5.64 4.70
CA LEU A 73 3.74 -4.92 5.93
C LEU A 73 5.10 -5.32 6.51
N GLY A 74 5.67 -6.43 6.03
CA GLY A 74 6.93 -6.92 6.59
C GLY A 74 6.73 -7.43 8.01
N MET A 75 7.75 -7.22 8.86
CA MET A 75 7.71 -7.70 10.24
C MET A 75 7.17 -6.65 11.21
N SER A 76 7.31 -5.38 10.88
CA SER A 76 7.00 -4.27 11.79
C SER A 76 6.14 -3.19 11.15
N GLY A 77 5.68 -3.40 9.92
CA GLY A 77 4.94 -2.39 9.20
C GLY A 77 3.51 -2.23 9.68
N SER A 78 3.01 -1.00 9.57
CA SER A 78 1.62 -0.68 9.88
C SER A 78 1.11 0.40 8.95
N LEU A 79 -0.21 0.41 8.75
CA LEU A 79 -0.89 1.45 7.98
C LEU A 79 -1.84 2.21 8.91
N ARG A 80 -1.80 3.53 8.82
CA ARG A 80 -2.68 4.42 9.59
C ARG A 80 -3.41 5.34 8.63
N VAL A 81 -4.70 5.56 8.88
CA VAL A 81 -5.49 6.54 8.14
C VAL A 81 -5.47 7.84 8.94
N LEU A 82 -4.90 8.89 8.37
CA LEU A 82 -4.65 10.16 9.05
C LEU A 82 -4.91 11.33 8.09
N PRO A 83 -5.26 12.52 8.61
CA PRO A 83 -5.15 13.73 7.79
C PRO A 83 -3.71 13.86 7.26
N ARG A 84 -3.57 14.27 6.01
CA ARG A 84 -2.24 14.33 5.37
C ARG A 84 -1.28 15.28 6.09
N GLU A 85 -1.81 16.25 6.82
CA GLU A 85 -1.01 17.24 7.54
C GLU A 85 -0.51 16.74 8.90
N THR A 86 -0.92 15.55 9.32
CA THR A 86 -0.47 14.97 10.59
C THR A 86 1.05 14.90 10.63
N PRO A 87 1.67 15.39 11.71
CA PRO A 87 3.13 15.36 11.84
C PRO A 87 3.67 13.93 11.69
N LEU A 88 4.82 13.82 11.03
CA LEU A 88 5.45 12.52 10.77
C LEU A 88 6.05 11.95 12.05
N LEU A 89 5.93 10.63 12.18
CA LEU A 89 6.70 9.86 13.14
C LEU A 89 7.96 9.31 12.45
N VAL A 90 8.90 8.88 13.25
CA VAL A 90 10.07 8.17 12.73
C VAL A 90 9.59 6.94 11.97
N HIS A 91 10.18 6.67 10.81
CA HIS A 91 9.87 5.53 9.94
C HIS A 91 8.53 5.64 9.18
N ASP A 92 7.94 6.82 9.11
CA ASP A 92 6.80 7.07 8.22
C ASP A 92 7.32 7.25 6.79
N HIS A 93 7.38 6.14 6.04
CA HIS A 93 8.11 6.07 4.77
C HIS A 93 7.29 6.47 3.56
N ILE A 94 5.99 6.17 3.57
CA ILE A 94 5.14 6.37 2.39
C ILE A 94 3.77 6.89 2.84
N ASP A 95 3.23 7.87 2.10
CA ASP A 95 1.84 8.28 2.21
C ASP A 95 1.14 8.03 0.89
N ILE A 96 0.00 7.34 0.93
CA ILE A 96 -0.94 7.31 -0.18
C ILE A 96 -1.97 8.39 0.15
N VAL A 97 -1.85 9.55 -0.49
CA VAL A 97 -2.74 10.69 -0.22
C VAL A 97 -3.97 10.57 -1.10
N MET A 98 -5.14 10.56 -0.46
CA MET A 98 -6.41 10.40 -1.16
C MET A 98 -7.05 11.76 -1.45
N ASP A 99 -8.01 11.76 -2.37
CA ASP A 99 -8.75 12.97 -2.75
C ASP A 99 -9.53 13.60 -1.59
N SER A 100 -9.79 12.84 -0.55
CA SER A 100 -10.45 13.32 0.66
C SER A 100 -9.58 14.22 1.53
N GLY A 101 -8.27 14.29 1.28
CA GLY A 101 -7.30 14.96 2.16
C GLY A 101 -6.75 14.04 3.25
N MET A 102 -7.28 12.84 3.39
CA MET A 102 -6.71 11.82 4.27
C MET A 102 -5.58 11.10 3.55
N CYS A 103 -4.70 10.48 4.30
CA CYS A 103 -3.67 9.61 3.72
C CYS A 103 -3.64 8.27 4.42
N ILE A 104 -3.15 7.27 3.71
CA ILE A 104 -2.81 5.98 4.26
C ILE A 104 -1.30 6.02 4.45
N ARG A 105 -0.87 6.06 5.70
CA ARG A 105 0.54 6.27 6.05
C ARG A 105 1.19 4.96 6.46
N PHE A 106 2.25 4.60 5.74
CA PHE A 106 2.99 3.36 5.96
C PHE A 106 4.21 3.63 6.82
N ASN A 107 4.22 3.04 8.02
CA ASN A 107 5.35 3.06 8.96
C ASN A 107 5.99 1.68 8.98
N ASP A 108 7.31 1.62 8.84
CA ASP A 108 8.01 0.34 8.80
C ASP A 108 9.45 0.49 9.30
N PRO A 109 9.68 0.39 10.63
CA PRO A 109 11.03 0.61 11.19
C PRO A 109 12.10 -0.30 10.60
N ARG A 110 11.79 -1.56 10.31
CA ARG A 110 12.77 -2.54 9.84
C ARG A 110 12.92 -2.56 8.33
N ARG A 111 12.03 -1.90 7.60
CA ARG A 111 12.04 -1.81 6.13
C ARG A 111 12.01 -3.18 5.44
N PHE A 112 11.34 -4.15 6.06
CA PHE A 112 11.15 -5.50 5.48
C PHE A 112 9.86 -5.60 4.68
N GLY A 113 9.04 -4.56 4.69
CA GLY A 113 7.87 -4.46 3.83
C GLY A 113 8.23 -4.08 2.41
N CYS A 114 7.22 -3.96 1.57
CA CYS A 114 7.43 -3.50 0.19
C CYS A 114 6.18 -2.84 -0.37
N LEU A 115 6.37 -2.02 -1.40
CA LEU A 115 5.29 -1.47 -2.22
C LEU A 115 5.73 -1.57 -3.68
N LEU A 116 5.03 -2.40 -4.44
CA LEU A 116 5.39 -2.75 -5.81
C LEU A 116 4.24 -2.44 -6.75
N TRP A 117 4.50 -2.53 -8.05
CA TRP A 117 3.54 -2.23 -9.11
C TRP A 117 3.49 -3.37 -10.11
N THR A 118 2.29 -3.65 -10.62
CA THR A 118 2.13 -4.52 -11.78
C THR A 118 0.97 -4.01 -12.65
N GLU A 119 1.12 -4.10 -13.95
CA GLU A 119 0.05 -3.80 -14.91
C GLU A 119 -0.70 -5.06 -15.32
N GLU A 120 -0.21 -6.23 -14.94
CA GLU A 120 -0.85 -7.51 -15.19
C GLU A 120 -1.70 -7.90 -13.98
N ASP A 121 -2.37 -9.05 -14.06
CA ASP A 121 -3.12 -9.57 -12.92
C ASP A 121 -2.17 -9.75 -11.73
N PRO A 122 -2.39 -9.06 -10.61
CA PRO A 122 -1.47 -9.16 -9.47
C PRO A 122 -1.35 -10.57 -8.93
N MET A 123 -2.35 -11.43 -9.10
CA MET A 123 -2.29 -12.82 -8.65
C MET A 123 -1.29 -13.65 -9.45
N THR A 124 -0.85 -13.17 -10.62
CA THR A 124 0.19 -13.80 -11.41
C THR A 124 1.59 -13.28 -11.09
N HIS A 125 1.68 -12.25 -10.25
CA HIS A 125 2.98 -11.72 -9.84
C HIS A 125 3.80 -12.80 -9.12
N PRO A 126 5.11 -12.88 -9.37
CA PRO A 126 5.94 -13.95 -8.77
C PRO A 126 5.81 -14.08 -7.25
N LEU A 127 5.58 -12.97 -6.54
CA LEU A 127 5.44 -12.99 -5.09
C LEU A 127 4.10 -13.56 -4.61
N LEU A 128 3.07 -13.55 -5.45
CA LEU A 128 1.71 -13.93 -5.06
C LEU A 128 1.25 -15.26 -5.65
N LYS A 129 1.68 -15.60 -6.85
CA LYS A 129 1.11 -16.73 -7.58
C LYS A 129 1.33 -18.08 -6.91
N SER A 130 2.40 -18.22 -6.12
CA SER A 130 2.74 -19.48 -5.43
C SER A 130 2.15 -19.59 -4.03
N LEU A 131 1.40 -18.58 -3.59
CA LEU A 131 0.83 -18.57 -2.25
C LEU A 131 -0.48 -19.37 -2.21
N ALA A 132 -0.74 -19.99 -1.04
CA ALA A 132 -2.04 -20.57 -0.79
C ALA A 132 -3.11 -19.47 -0.75
N PRO A 133 -4.35 -19.81 -1.11
CA PRO A 133 -5.46 -18.87 -1.05
C PRO A 133 -5.66 -18.24 0.31
#